data_264b7962aa773d55483ffa4e24cc3d56
#
_entry.id   264b7962aa773d55483ffa4e24cc3d56
#
_cell.length_a   1.000
_cell.length_b   1.000
_cell.length_c   1.000
_cell.angle_alpha   90.00
_cell.angle_beta   90.00
_cell.angle_gamma   90.00
#
_symmetry.space_group_name_H-M   'P 1'
#
loop_
_entity.id
_entity.type
_entity.pdbx_description
1 polymer ?
#
loop_
_entity_poly.entity_id
_entity_poly.type
_entity_poly.pdbx_seq_one_letter_code
_entity_poly.pdbx_strand_id
1 'polypeptide(L)'
;MDNIELLNGELFRQDEILELMKSDDFYYGYLGKAALSSSSIKLLLDSPKKYKYVTQYGSQESNALDAGWLFHTAILEPDVFEKQIFVDVQSKNSKAYKLAKEEHGKVFTIKQKRDAERLADAFLRNEHALQLITNCEFEVPAIKMIHGYAFRGKADVLGKGIIDLKTCSDIKGFKYQSYKYGYDVQVYLYSELFNKPYEEFKFIAIDKGSLDIGIYDVSEEFYNSGKEKVTKAIETFETFFINGVDIDSYCIKGIL
;
A
#
# COMPACT_ATOMS: atom_id res chain seq x y z
N MET A 1 -5.67 -27.14 -6.23
CA MET A 1 -5.36 -25.76 -6.65
C MET A 1 -6.57 -24.93 -6.27
N ASP A 2 -6.38 -23.93 -5.47
CA ASP A 2 -7.49 -23.16 -4.94
C ASP A 2 -7.94 -22.16 -6.00
N ASN A 3 -9.25 -22.06 -6.20
CA ASN A 3 -9.85 -21.05 -7.04
C ASN A 3 -10.07 -19.78 -6.22
N ILE A 4 -9.80 -18.65 -6.81
CA ILE A 4 -10.05 -17.32 -6.25
C ILE A 4 -11.32 -16.78 -6.90
N GLU A 5 -12.36 -16.58 -6.12
CA GLU A 5 -13.58 -15.89 -6.55
C GLU A 5 -13.45 -14.40 -6.26
N LEU A 6 -13.52 -13.60 -7.31
CA LEU A 6 -13.43 -12.14 -7.21
C LEU A 6 -14.79 -11.53 -6.83
N LEU A 7 -14.79 -10.26 -6.40
CA LEU A 7 -15.99 -9.52 -5.99
C LEU A 7 -17.06 -9.40 -7.10
N ASN A 8 -16.66 -9.54 -8.35
CA ASN A 8 -17.55 -9.54 -9.53
C ASN A 8 -18.05 -10.94 -9.92
N GLY A 9 -17.72 -11.98 -9.13
CA GLY A 9 -18.10 -13.37 -9.37
C GLY A 9 -17.21 -14.13 -10.37
N GLU A 10 -16.18 -13.49 -10.92
CA GLU A 10 -15.23 -14.20 -11.79
C GLU A 10 -14.33 -15.13 -10.99
N LEU A 11 -14.05 -16.29 -11.56
CA LEU A 11 -13.21 -17.32 -10.95
C LEU A 11 -11.89 -17.43 -11.68
N PHE A 12 -10.81 -17.37 -10.93
CA PHE A 12 -9.46 -17.58 -11.44
C PHE A 12 -8.77 -18.73 -10.71
N ARG A 13 -7.90 -19.46 -11.41
CA ARG A 13 -6.94 -20.31 -10.74
C ARG A 13 -5.87 -19.43 -10.09
N GLN A 14 -5.42 -19.82 -8.91
CA GLN A 14 -4.46 -19.03 -8.14
C GLN A 14 -3.13 -18.78 -8.88
N ASP A 15 -2.63 -19.77 -9.62
CA ASP A 15 -1.41 -19.64 -10.41
C ASP A 15 -1.57 -18.67 -11.59
N GLU A 16 -2.72 -18.67 -12.25
CA GLU A 16 -3.03 -17.77 -13.37
C GLU A 16 -3.16 -16.31 -12.90
N ILE A 17 -3.90 -16.08 -11.83
CA ILE A 17 -4.11 -14.73 -11.34
C ILE A 17 -2.82 -14.10 -10.79
N LEU A 18 -1.94 -14.90 -10.15
CA LEU A 18 -0.63 -14.44 -9.69
C LEU A 18 0.27 -14.01 -10.86
N GLU A 19 0.22 -14.71 -11.98
CA GLU A 19 0.97 -14.30 -13.17
C GLU A 19 0.44 -12.98 -13.76
N LEU A 20 -0.89 -12.82 -13.83
CA LEU A 20 -1.51 -11.57 -14.27
C LEU A 20 -1.21 -10.39 -13.35
N MET A 21 -1.07 -10.64 -12.03
CA MET A 21 -0.74 -9.61 -11.04
C MET A 21 0.66 -8.99 -11.18
N LYS A 22 1.52 -9.54 -12.02
CA LYS A 22 2.80 -8.91 -12.38
C LYS A 22 2.61 -7.65 -13.25
N SER A 23 1.45 -7.49 -13.88
CA SER A 23 1.07 -6.28 -14.58
C SER A 23 0.41 -5.28 -13.64
N ASP A 24 0.91 -4.05 -13.59
CA ASP A 24 0.32 -2.97 -12.81
C ASP A 24 -1.11 -2.63 -13.27
N ASP A 25 -1.39 -2.70 -14.56
CA ASP A 25 -2.74 -2.48 -15.10
C ASP A 25 -3.74 -3.52 -14.57
N PHE A 26 -3.32 -4.77 -14.47
CA PHE A 26 -4.15 -5.81 -13.88
C PHE A 26 -4.24 -5.64 -12.36
N TYR A 27 -3.10 -5.45 -11.68
CA TYR A 27 -3.05 -5.34 -10.23
C TYR A 27 -3.79 -4.12 -9.70
N TYR A 28 -3.51 -2.92 -10.22
CA TYR A 28 -4.14 -1.69 -9.73
C TYR A 28 -5.45 -1.36 -10.46
N GLY A 29 -5.53 -1.61 -11.75
CA GLY A 29 -6.69 -1.31 -12.58
C GLY A 29 -7.83 -2.30 -12.37
N TYR A 30 -7.66 -3.54 -12.82
CA TYR A 30 -8.71 -4.56 -12.75
C TYR A 30 -8.99 -5.03 -11.33
N LEU A 31 -7.98 -5.57 -10.63
CA LEU A 31 -8.14 -6.04 -9.26
C LEU A 31 -8.40 -4.90 -8.26
N GLY A 32 -8.10 -3.65 -8.62
CA GLY A 32 -8.47 -2.48 -7.83
C GLY A 32 -9.97 -2.39 -7.52
N LYS A 33 -10.81 -2.98 -8.40
CA LYS A 33 -12.26 -3.01 -8.27
C LYS A 33 -12.81 -4.40 -7.93
N ALA A 34 -12.05 -5.44 -8.23
CA ALA A 34 -12.50 -6.83 -8.16
C ALA A 34 -11.96 -7.60 -6.94
N ALA A 35 -11.06 -7.00 -6.14
CA ALA A 35 -10.54 -7.59 -4.91
C ALA A 35 -10.29 -6.52 -3.84
N LEU A 36 -10.46 -6.89 -2.57
CA LEU A 36 -10.14 -6.02 -1.44
C LEU A 36 -8.62 -5.93 -1.20
N SER A 37 -8.21 -4.95 -0.44
CA SER A 37 -6.81 -4.71 -0.06
C SER A 37 -6.73 -3.96 1.27
N SER A 38 -5.54 -3.79 1.83
CA SER A 38 -5.34 -2.95 3.02
C SER A 38 -5.86 -1.51 2.81
N SER A 39 -5.72 -0.97 1.60
CA SER A 39 -6.27 0.35 1.24
C SER A 39 -7.79 0.36 1.20
N SER A 40 -8.42 -0.69 0.66
CA SER A 40 -9.88 -0.84 0.65
C SER A 40 -10.45 -0.88 2.06
N ILE A 41 -9.81 -1.63 2.96
CA ILE A 41 -10.20 -1.71 4.37
C ILE A 41 -10.12 -0.33 5.04
N LYS A 42 -9.03 0.41 4.84
CA LYS A 42 -8.89 1.76 5.40
C LYS A 42 -9.98 2.71 4.91
N LEU A 43 -10.37 2.61 3.65
CA LEU A 43 -11.48 3.41 3.10
C LEU A 43 -12.83 3.03 3.72
N LEU A 44 -13.11 1.74 3.90
CA LEU A 44 -14.34 1.22 4.52
C LEU A 44 -14.45 1.65 5.99
N LEU A 45 -13.33 1.62 6.73
CA LEU A 45 -13.27 2.10 8.11
C LEU A 45 -13.50 3.60 8.24
N ASP A 46 -13.09 4.37 7.25
CA ASP A 46 -13.35 5.80 7.21
C ASP A 46 -14.81 6.09 6.84
N SER A 47 -15.28 5.56 5.70
CA SER A 47 -16.68 5.69 5.28
C SER A 47 -16.99 4.76 4.09
N PRO A 48 -18.12 4.03 4.09
CA PRO A 48 -18.57 3.30 2.91
C PRO A 48 -18.80 4.20 1.69
N LYS A 49 -19.21 5.46 1.89
CA LYS A 49 -19.33 6.46 0.81
C LYS A 49 -17.97 6.77 0.18
N LYS A 50 -16.92 6.90 1.01
CA LYS A 50 -15.55 7.14 0.52
C LYS A 50 -15.00 5.93 -0.24
N TYR A 51 -15.23 4.72 0.26
CA TYR A 51 -14.88 3.51 -0.45
C TYR A 51 -15.55 3.44 -1.83
N LYS A 52 -16.86 3.65 -1.90
CA LYS A 52 -17.61 3.70 -3.17
C LYS A 52 -17.04 4.72 -4.14
N TYR A 53 -16.80 5.94 -3.64
CA TYR A 53 -16.26 7.02 -4.46
C TYR A 53 -14.87 6.67 -5.04
N VAL A 54 -13.95 6.20 -4.19
CA VAL A 54 -12.59 5.88 -4.62
C VAL A 54 -12.55 4.68 -5.57
N THR A 55 -13.38 3.66 -5.32
CA THR A 55 -13.48 2.49 -6.22
C THR A 55 -14.03 2.89 -7.60
N GLN A 56 -14.95 3.84 -7.65
CA GLN A 56 -15.56 4.30 -8.89
C GLN A 56 -14.70 5.29 -9.66
N TYR A 57 -14.07 6.25 -8.97
CA TYR A 57 -13.42 7.41 -9.61
C TYR A 57 -11.88 7.44 -9.42
N GLY A 58 -11.34 6.51 -8.62
CA GLY A 58 -9.93 6.49 -8.27
C GLY A 58 -9.59 7.37 -7.06
N SER A 59 -8.39 7.18 -6.52
CA SER A 59 -7.85 8.01 -5.45
C SER A 59 -7.27 9.31 -6.02
N GLN A 60 -7.33 10.38 -5.22
CA GLN A 60 -6.66 11.63 -5.60
C GLN A 60 -5.13 11.47 -5.53
N GLU A 61 -4.44 12.02 -6.53
CA GLU A 61 -2.99 12.13 -6.51
C GLU A 61 -2.52 12.96 -5.31
N SER A 62 -1.45 12.54 -4.66
CA SER A 62 -0.85 13.33 -3.59
C SER A 62 0.67 13.30 -3.67
N ASN A 63 1.30 14.43 -3.30
CA ASN A 63 2.76 14.51 -3.24
C ASN A 63 3.36 13.51 -2.24
N ALA A 64 2.62 13.13 -1.20
CA ALA A 64 3.07 12.16 -0.21
C ALA A 64 3.10 10.74 -0.79
N LEU A 65 2.07 10.36 -1.57
CA LEU A 65 2.03 9.08 -2.28
C LEU A 65 3.13 9.00 -3.34
N ASP A 66 3.32 10.07 -4.13
CA ASP A 66 4.40 10.13 -5.11
C ASP A 66 5.77 9.97 -4.47
N ALA A 67 6.01 10.68 -3.35
CA ALA A 67 7.30 10.60 -2.64
C ALA A 67 7.54 9.20 -2.05
N GLY A 68 6.51 8.58 -1.50
CA GLY A 68 6.59 7.19 -1.01
C GLY A 68 6.88 6.22 -2.15
N TRP A 69 6.14 6.31 -3.24
CA TRP A 69 6.32 5.45 -4.41
C TRP A 69 7.73 5.59 -5.02
N LEU A 70 8.22 6.81 -5.20
CA LEU A 70 9.58 7.05 -5.71
C LEU A 70 10.66 6.47 -4.78
N PHE A 71 10.49 6.59 -3.47
CA PHE A 71 11.42 6.01 -2.50
C PHE A 71 11.45 4.47 -2.60
N HIS A 72 10.29 3.82 -2.62
CA HIS A 72 10.18 2.37 -2.78
C HIS A 72 10.82 1.92 -4.10
N THR A 73 10.46 2.56 -5.20
CA THR A 73 10.94 2.19 -6.53
C THR A 73 12.46 2.38 -6.65
N ALA A 74 13.01 3.44 -6.06
CA ALA A 74 14.46 3.68 -6.08
C ALA A 74 15.27 2.59 -5.36
N ILE A 75 14.68 1.90 -4.37
CA ILE A 75 15.34 0.82 -3.62
C ILE A 75 15.02 -0.56 -4.21
N LEU A 76 13.74 -0.83 -4.49
CA LEU A 76 13.24 -2.16 -4.79
C LEU A 76 13.20 -2.47 -6.29
N GLU A 77 13.03 -1.43 -7.12
CA GLU A 77 12.88 -1.54 -8.58
C GLU A 77 13.68 -0.43 -9.29
N PRO A 78 15.02 -0.37 -9.14
CA PRO A 78 15.84 0.74 -9.66
C PRO A 78 15.68 0.92 -11.18
N ASP A 79 15.50 -0.15 -11.94
CA ASP A 79 15.25 -0.06 -13.39
C ASP A 79 13.92 0.62 -13.73
N VAL A 80 12.91 0.48 -12.86
CA VAL A 80 11.62 1.19 -13.00
C VAL A 80 11.79 2.66 -12.63
N PHE A 81 12.55 2.95 -11.57
CA PHE A 81 12.85 4.32 -11.15
C PHE A 81 13.56 5.12 -12.24
N GLU A 82 14.61 4.55 -12.87
CA GLU A 82 15.38 5.22 -13.91
C GLU A 82 14.58 5.49 -15.20
N LYS A 83 13.55 4.70 -15.46
CA LYS A 83 12.65 4.90 -16.63
C LYS A 83 11.61 6.00 -16.39
N GLN A 84 11.48 6.54 -15.17
CA GLN A 84 10.52 7.60 -14.89
C GLN A 84 10.91 8.91 -15.56
N ILE A 85 9.88 9.67 -15.93
CA ILE A 85 10.06 10.97 -16.57
C ILE A 85 10.13 12.05 -15.50
N PHE A 86 11.26 12.73 -15.44
CA PHE A 86 11.53 13.81 -14.50
C PHE A 86 11.66 15.15 -15.24
N VAL A 87 10.85 16.13 -14.82
CA VAL A 87 10.79 17.45 -15.46
C VAL A 87 11.50 18.47 -14.56
N ASP A 88 12.38 19.27 -15.15
CA ASP A 88 13.10 20.33 -14.43
C ASP A 88 12.22 21.58 -14.30
N VAL A 89 11.42 21.59 -13.25
CA VAL A 89 10.49 22.69 -12.93
C VAL A 89 10.40 22.89 -11.42
N GLN A 90 10.13 24.13 -11.03
CA GLN A 90 9.93 24.49 -9.61
C GLN A 90 8.52 24.16 -9.10
N SER A 91 7.54 24.01 -9.98
CA SER A 91 6.15 23.80 -9.62
C SER A 91 5.42 22.87 -10.61
N LYS A 92 4.62 21.96 -10.08
CA LYS A 92 3.69 21.13 -10.87
C LYS A 92 2.60 21.95 -11.59
N ASN A 93 2.43 23.23 -11.23
CA ASN A 93 1.51 24.14 -11.91
C ASN A 93 2.11 24.81 -13.16
N SER A 94 3.42 24.63 -13.42
CA SER A 94 4.07 25.18 -14.60
C SER A 94 3.54 24.60 -15.91
N LYS A 95 3.58 25.41 -16.98
CA LYS A 95 3.16 24.96 -18.32
C LYS A 95 3.96 23.75 -18.79
N ALA A 96 5.30 23.74 -18.54
CA ALA A 96 6.16 22.64 -18.91
C ALA A 96 5.78 21.32 -18.22
N TYR A 97 5.43 21.35 -16.92
CA TYR A 97 4.98 20.16 -16.20
C TYR A 97 3.66 19.63 -16.77
N LYS A 98 2.69 20.52 -17.04
CA LYS A 98 1.38 20.13 -17.55
C LYS A 98 1.49 19.50 -18.94
N LEU A 99 2.30 20.09 -19.82
CA LEU A 99 2.56 19.53 -21.16
C LEU A 99 3.22 18.14 -21.07
N ALA A 100 4.25 18.00 -20.25
CA ALA A 100 4.89 16.70 -20.05
C ALA A 100 3.90 15.63 -19.48
N LYS A 101 3.00 16.04 -18.58
CA LYS A 101 1.97 15.16 -18.04
C LYS A 101 0.93 14.76 -19.11
N GLU A 102 0.56 15.67 -20.00
CA GLU A 102 -0.34 15.36 -21.12
C GLU A 102 0.30 14.38 -22.12
N GLU A 103 1.59 14.52 -22.39
CA GLU A 103 2.33 13.68 -23.32
C GLU A 103 2.66 12.29 -22.78
N HIS A 104 3.06 12.20 -21.50
CA HIS A 104 3.63 10.99 -20.92
C HIS A 104 2.79 10.38 -19.77
N GLY A 105 1.67 10.99 -19.40
CA GLY A 105 0.84 10.54 -18.29
C GLY A 105 1.45 10.91 -16.94
N LYS A 106 1.99 9.96 -16.20
CA LYS A 106 2.60 10.20 -14.89
C LYS A 106 4.02 10.73 -15.04
N VAL A 107 4.29 11.91 -14.50
CA VAL A 107 5.62 12.55 -14.50
C VAL A 107 5.93 13.13 -13.11
N PHE A 108 7.21 13.29 -12.83
CA PHE A 108 7.69 13.82 -11.56
C PHE A 108 8.61 15.04 -11.77
N THR A 109 8.91 15.77 -10.73
CA THR A 109 9.89 16.87 -10.79
C THR A 109 11.30 16.35 -10.48
N ILE A 110 12.33 17.03 -10.99
CA ILE A 110 13.75 16.76 -10.63
C ILE A 110 13.95 16.86 -9.10
N LYS A 111 13.22 17.76 -8.43
CA LYS A 111 13.25 17.82 -6.97
C LYS A 111 12.76 16.53 -6.32
N GLN A 112 11.66 15.94 -6.80
CA GLN A 112 11.17 14.66 -6.30
C GLN A 112 12.16 13.52 -6.55
N LYS A 113 12.84 13.50 -7.72
CA LYS A 113 13.94 12.57 -8.01
C LYS A 113 15.02 12.64 -6.94
N ARG A 114 15.59 13.85 -6.75
CA ARG A 114 16.67 14.08 -5.79
C ARG A 114 16.28 13.74 -4.34
N ASP A 115 15.05 14.06 -3.95
CA ASP A 115 14.54 13.72 -2.62
C ASP A 115 14.45 12.19 -2.43
N ALA A 116 14.00 11.44 -3.44
CA ALA A 116 13.94 9.99 -3.42
C ALA A 116 15.33 9.34 -3.41
N GLU A 117 16.26 9.81 -4.27
CA GLU A 117 17.64 9.35 -4.32
C GLU A 117 18.35 9.56 -2.98
N ARG A 118 18.15 10.73 -2.35
CA ARG A 118 18.73 11.03 -1.03
C ARG A 118 18.24 10.08 0.06
N LEU A 119 16.94 9.73 0.04
CA LEU A 119 16.37 8.78 0.99
C LEU A 119 16.85 7.35 0.71
N ALA A 120 16.89 6.94 -0.56
CA ALA A 120 17.39 5.63 -0.96
C ALA A 120 18.87 5.45 -0.61
N ASP A 121 19.70 6.46 -0.88
CA ASP A 121 21.11 6.48 -0.51
C ASP A 121 21.31 6.31 1.01
N ALA A 122 20.55 7.05 1.82
CA ALA A 122 20.64 6.94 3.27
C ALA A 122 20.21 5.56 3.77
N PHE A 123 19.15 4.99 3.17
CA PHE A 123 18.68 3.65 3.46
C PHE A 123 19.73 2.59 3.12
N LEU A 124 20.28 2.63 1.91
CA LEU A 124 21.25 1.64 1.41
C LEU A 124 22.61 1.70 2.12
N ARG A 125 22.97 2.86 2.70
CA ARG A 125 24.16 3.00 3.55
C ARG A 125 23.97 2.49 4.98
N ASN A 126 22.74 2.26 5.41
CA ASN A 126 22.48 1.70 6.73
C ASN A 126 22.64 0.17 6.67
N GLU A 127 23.71 -0.33 7.26
CA GLU A 127 24.07 -1.76 7.23
C GLU A 127 22.96 -2.66 7.78
N HIS A 128 22.26 -2.24 8.83
CA HIS A 128 21.17 -3.02 9.42
C HIS A 128 19.96 -3.10 8.49
N ALA A 129 19.55 -1.98 7.88
CA ALA A 129 18.46 -1.97 6.92
C ALA A 129 18.80 -2.77 5.66
N LEU A 130 20.00 -2.58 5.11
CA LEU A 130 20.48 -3.29 3.92
C LEU A 130 20.54 -4.81 4.16
N GLN A 131 21.08 -5.24 5.32
CA GLN A 131 21.18 -6.66 5.65
C GLN A 131 19.81 -7.35 5.71
N LEU A 132 18.78 -6.65 6.19
CA LEU A 132 17.43 -7.20 6.29
C LEU A 132 16.78 -7.47 4.93
N ILE A 133 17.09 -6.67 3.91
CA ILE A 133 16.52 -6.83 2.56
C ILE A 133 17.41 -7.63 1.60
N THR A 134 18.62 -7.98 2.02
CA THR A 134 19.56 -8.74 1.18
C THR A 134 19.07 -10.18 0.99
N ASN A 135 19.15 -10.68 -0.24
CA ASN A 135 18.68 -12.02 -0.65
C ASN A 135 17.15 -12.22 -0.46
N CYS A 136 16.37 -11.16 -0.53
CA CYS A 136 14.92 -11.19 -0.53
C CYS A 136 14.34 -10.99 -1.93
N GLU A 137 13.08 -11.35 -2.10
CA GLU A 137 12.28 -10.99 -3.28
C GLU A 137 11.58 -9.66 -3.02
N PHE A 138 11.42 -8.85 -4.08
CA PHE A 138 10.82 -7.52 -4.01
C PHE A 138 9.50 -7.44 -4.77
N GLU A 139 8.60 -6.57 -4.29
CA GLU A 139 7.31 -6.29 -4.95
C GLU A 139 6.51 -7.57 -5.24
N VAL A 140 6.48 -8.51 -4.29
CA VAL A 140 5.88 -9.83 -4.45
C VAL A 140 4.35 -9.74 -4.30
N PRO A 141 3.56 -10.06 -5.35
CA PRO A 141 2.13 -10.06 -5.27
C PRO A 141 1.59 -11.30 -4.57
N ALA A 142 0.48 -11.16 -3.85
CA ALA A 142 -0.29 -12.27 -3.29
C ALA A 142 -1.79 -11.98 -3.38
N ILE A 143 -2.57 -13.05 -3.54
CA ILE A 143 -4.03 -13.02 -3.49
C ILE A 143 -4.54 -14.25 -2.77
N LYS A 144 -5.54 -14.09 -1.90
CA LYS A 144 -6.12 -15.17 -1.10
C LYS A 144 -7.54 -14.83 -0.69
N MET A 145 -8.35 -15.86 -0.49
CA MET A 145 -9.67 -15.71 0.14
C MET A 145 -9.49 -15.52 1.65
N ILE A 146 -9.91 -14.37 2.17
CA ILE A 146 -9.87 -14.03 3.60
C ILE A 146 -11.28 -13.58 3.99
N HIS A 147 -11.85 -14.16 5.04
CA HIS A 147 -13.23 -13.92 5.46
C HIS A 147 -14.28 -14.05 4.31
N GLY A 148 -14.05 -14.97 3.38
CA GLY A 148 -14.97 -15.21 2.25
C GLY A 148 -14.80 -14.27 1.05
N TYR A 149 -13.87 -13.33 1.08
CA TYR A 149 -13.61 -12.38 -0.01
C TYR A 149 -12.18 -12.47 -0.53
N ALA A 150 -11.99 -12.17 -1.82
CA ALA A 150 -10.67 -12.07 -2.41
C ALA A 150 -9.94 -10.83 -1.87
N PHE A 151 -8.78 -11.04 -1.25
CA PHE A 151 -7.86 -9.99 -0.84
C PHE A 151 -6.57 -10.07 -1.63
N ARG A 152 -6.07 -8.93 -2.07
CA ARG A 152 -4.78 -8.78 -2.72
C ARG A 152 -3.82 -7.91 -1.92
N GLY A 153 -2.54 -8.20 -2.05
CA GLY A 153 -1.45 -7.41 -1.50
C GLY A 153 -0.20 -7.57 -2.34
N LYS A 154 0.75 -6.66 -2.17
CA LYS A 154 2.08 -6.74 -2.76
C LYS A 154 3.08 -6.42 -1.65
N ALA A 155 3.88 -7.41 -1.24
CA ALA A 155 4.89 -7.20 -0.20
C ALA A 155 6.08 -6.45 -0.80
N ASP A 156 6.50 -5.38 -0.15
CA ASP A 156 7.68 -4.61 -0.57
C ASP A 156 8.91 -5.54 -0.60
N VAL A 157 9.11 -6.29 0.46
CA VAL A 157 10.21 -7.25 0.61
C VAL A 157 9.71 -8.54 1.24
N LEU A 158 9.94 -9.65 0.56
CA LEU A 158 9.60 -10.99 1.03
C LEU A 158 10.86 -11.85 1.15
N GLY A 159 11.13 -12.28 2.36
CA GLY A 159 12.23 -13.19 2.67
C GLY A 159 11.80 -14.24 3.67
N LYS A 160 12.58 -14.42 4.76
CA LYS A 160 12.12 -15.24 5.88
C LYS A 160 10.78 -14.74 6.39
N GLY A 161 10.65 -13.42 6.56
CA GLY A 161 9.42 -12.73 6.91
C GLY A 161 9.03 -11.68 5.86
N ILE A 162 8.21 -10.72 6.25
CA ILE A 162 7.75 -9.61 5.42
C ILE A 162 8.39 -8.32 5.97
N ILE A 163 8.94 -7.51 5.08
CA ILE A 163 9.42 -6.18 5.44
C ILE A 163 8.70 -5.16 4.57
N ASP A 164 8.18 -4.13 5.22
CA ASP A 164 7.47 -3.05 4.57
C ASP A 164 8.21 -1.72 4.82
N LEU A 165 8.54 -1.03 3.74
CA LEU A 165 9.28 0.21 3.77
C LEU A 165 8.34 1.39 3.96
N LYS A 166 8.70 2.35 4.80
CA LYS A 166 7.90 3.54 5.05
C LYS A 166 8.74 4.80 5.06
N THR A 167 8.18 5.89 4.56
CA THR A 167 8.73 7.22 4.80
C THR A 167 7.88 7.94 5.85
N CYS A 168 8.51 8.66 6.76
CA CYS A 168 7.80 9.47 7.76
C CYS A 168 8.40 10.88 7.86
N SER A 169 7.75 11.75 8.61
CA SER A 169 8.25 13.10 8.94
C SER A 169 8.63 13.24 10.40
N ASP A 170 8.45 12.20 11.18
CA ASP A 170 8.79 12.12 12.61
C ASP A 170 9.00 10.65 12.97
N ILE A 171 10.26 10.23 12.97
CA ILE A 171 10.62 8.85 13.27
C ILE A 171 10.32 8.47 14.72
N LYS A 172 10.41 9.41 15.66
CA LYS A 172 10.12 9.17 17.08
C LYS A 172 8.63 8.96 17.32
N GLY A 173 7.79 9.62 16.54
CA GLY A 173 6.33 9.47 16.56
C GLY A 173 5.80 8.31 15.71
N PHE A 174 6.66 7.59 14.97
CA PHE A 174 6.25 6.54 14.03
C PHE A 174 5.34 5.49 14.66
N LYS A 175 5.66 5.04 15.89
CA LYS A 175 4.84 4.07 16.63
C LYS A 175 3.37 4.48 16.75
N TYR A 176 3.09 5.75 17.02
CA TYR A 176 1.71 6.25 17.14
C TYR A 176 1.09 6.51 15.77
N GLN A 177 1.89 6.99 14.82
CA GLN A 177 1.43 7.25 13.44
C GLN A 177 1.05 5.96 12.72
N SER A 178 1.70 4.83 13.02
CA SER A 178 1.41 3.53 12.40
C SER A 178 -0.03 3.07 12.63
N TYR A 179 -0.58 3.25 13.83
CA TYR A 179 -2.01 3.00 14.10
C TYR A 179 -2.93 3.95 13.34
N LYS A 180 -2.57 5.24 13.30
CA LYS A 180 -3.35 6.27 12.61
C LYS A 180 -3.43 6.01 11.12
N TYR A 181 -2.36 5.53 10.51
CA TYR A 181 -2.30 5.22 9.07
C TYR A 181 -2.78 3.81 8.74
N GLY A 182 -3.22 3.03 9.74
CA GLY A 182 -3.74 1.68 9.55
C GLY A 182 -2.68 0.70 9.06
N TYR A 183 -1.45 0.80 9.56
CA TYR A 183 -0.40 -0.17 9.24
C TYR A 183 -0.64 -1.51 9.94
N ASP A 184 -1.37 -1.52 11.04
CA ASP A 184 -1.87 -2.72 11.70
C ASP A 184 -2.78 -3.56 10.79
N VAL A 185 -3.67 -2.92 10.02
CA VAL A 185 -4.47 -3.56 8.97
C VAL A 185 -3.58 -4.25 7.94
N GLN A 186 -2.51 -3.59 7.51
CA GLN A 186 -1.56 -4.15 6.56
C GLN A 186 -0.84 -5.37 7.12
N VAL A 187 -0.40 -5.31 8.38
CA VAL A 187 0.25 -6.44 9.06
C VAL A 187 -0.66 -7.66 9.08
N TYR A 188 -1.90 -7.51 9.57
CA TYR A 188 -2.85 -8.63 9.61
C TYR A 188 -3.07 -9.24 8.23
N LEU A 189 -3.42 -8.41 7.24
CA LEU A 189 -3.72 -8.89 5.89
C LEU A 189 -2.51 -9.54 5.22
N TYR A 190 -1.31 -9.00 5.39
CA TYR A 190 -0.11 -9.56 4.76
C TYR A 190 0.34 -10.85 5.46
N SER A 191 0.20 -10.94 6.77
CA SER A 191 0.40 -12.21 7.48
C SER A 191 -0.51 -13.32 6.93
N GLU A 192 -1.80 -13.01 6.70
CA GLU A 192 -2.74 -13.96 6.11
C GLU A 192 -2.44 -14.28 4.64
N LEU A 193 -2.14 -13.26 3.81
CA LEU A 193 -1.86 -13.41 2.38
C LEU A 193 -0.64 -14.30 2.12
N PHE A 194 0.43 -14.06 2.86
CA PHE A 194 1.72 -14.73 2.67
C PHE A 194 1.94 -15.95 3.58
N ASN A 195 0.97 -16.28 4.45
CA ASN A 195 1.08 -17.34 5.46
C ASN A 195 2.34 -17.17 6.33
N LYS A 196 2.62 -15.94 6.75
CA LYS A 196 3.75 -15.61 7.62
C LYS A 196 3.25 -15.16 8.99
N PRO A 197 3.87 -15.61 10.09
CA PRO A 197 3.50 -15.13 11.41
C PRO A 197 3.85 -13.64 11.56
N TYR A 198 3.04 -12.89 12.32
CA TYR A 198 3.24 -11.45 12.50
C TYR A 198 4.59 -11.12 13.17
N GLU A 199 5.17 -12.03 13.93
CA GLU A 199 6.48 -11.88 14.56
C GLU A 199 7.62 -11.79 13.52
N GLU A 200 7.38 -12.27 12.31
CA GLU A 200 8.30 -12.18 11.19
C GLU A 200 8.02 -10.95 10.30
N PHE A 201 7.08 -10.09 10.70
CA PHE A 201 6.80 -8.83 10.01
C PHE A 201 7.61 -7.69 10.63
N LYS A 202 8.21 -6.85 9.78
CA LYS A 202 8.95 -5.65 10.22
C LYS A 202 8.59 -4.44 9.38
N PHE A 203 8.61 -3.27 10.01
CA PHE A 203 8.66 -2.02 9.28
C PHE A 203 10.08 -1.46 9.31
N ILE A 204 10.55 -0.95 8.17
CA ILE A 204 11.73 -0.09 8.12
C ILE A 204 11.25 1.29 7.69
N ALA A 205 11.31 2.24 8.60
CA ALA A 205 10.88 3.61 8.35
C ALA A 205 12.09 4.54 8.25
N ILE A 206 12.04 5.50 7.31
CA ILE A 206 13.05 6.56 7.18
C ILE A 206 12.39 7.92 7.35
N ASP A 207 12.98 8.77 8.18
CA ASP A 207 12.57 10.16 8.34
C ASP A 207 13.04 11.01 7.16
N LYS A 208 12.10 11.68 6.50
CA LYS A 208 12.40 12.51 5.31
C LYS A 208 13.27 13.73 5.60
N GLY A 209 13.29 14.19 6.85
CA GLY A 209 14.08 15.36 7.28
C GLY A 209 15.46 14.96 7.79
N SER A 210 15.51 14.16 8.86
CA SER A 210 16.75 13.79 9.54
C SER A 210 17.51 12.65 8.87
N LEU A 211 16.85 11.83 8.04
CA LEU A 211 17.35 10.57 7.46
C LEU A 211 17.57 9.46 8.50
N ASP A 212 17.08 9.63 9.70
CA ASP A 212 17.11 8.58 10.71
C ASP A 212 16.27 7.39 10.27
N ILE A 213 16.79 6.19 10.51
CA ILE A 213 16.11 4.93 10.19
C ILE A 213 15.66 4.27 11.47
N GLY A 214 14.39 3.84 11.48
CA GLY A 214 13.80 3.02 12.53
C GLY A 214 13.43 1.65 11.99
N ILE A 215 13.78 0.60 12.71
CA ILE A 215 13.40 -0.79 12.43
C ILE A 215 12.45 -1.22 13.55
N TYR A 216 11.24 -1.63 13.18
CA TYR A 216 10.18 -1.91 14.14
C TYR A 216 9.65 -3.33 13.96
N ASP A 217 9.68 -4.09 15.04
CA ASP A 217 8.97 -5.35 15.15
C ASP A 217 7.49 -5.10 15.43
N VAL A 218 6.67 -6.10 15.13
CA VAL A 218 5.22 -6.06 15.33
C VAL A 218 4.86 -6.78 16.62
N SER A 219 4.03 -6.15 17.45
CA SER A 219 3.46 -6.77 18.65
C SER A 219 2.16 -7.52 18.33
N GLU A 220 1.81 -8.48 19.20
CA GLU A 220 0.52 -9.17 19.13
C GLU A 220 -0.67 -8.21 19.21
N GLU A 221 -0.56 -7.18 20.06
CA GLU A 221 -1.59 -6.13 20.18
C GLU A 221 -1.79 -5.39 18.84
N PHE A 222 -0.70 -5.07 18.14
CA PHE A 222 -0.76 -4.40 16.84
C PHE A 222 -1.42 -5.28 15.77
N TYR A 223 -1.05 -6.56 15.72
CA TYR A 223 -1.66 -7.54 14.83
C TYR A 223 -3.16 -7.72 15.11
N ASN A 224 -3.55 -7.89 16.39
CA ASN A 224 -4.95 -8.07 16.79
C ASN A 224 -5.79 -6.82 16.52
N SER A 225 -5.23 -5.61 16.72
CA SER A 225 -5.88 -4.35 16.29
C SER A 225 -6.19 -4.34 14.79
N GLY A 226 -5.26 -4.80 13.97
CA GLY A 226 -5.47 -4.94 12.52
C GLY A 226 -6.58 -5.92 12.19
N LYS A 227 -6.59 -7.09 12.85
CA LYS A 227 -7.62 -8.11 12.68
C LYS A 227 -9.02 -7.59 13.00
N GLU A 228 -9.19 -6.92 14.14
CA GLU A 228 -10.47 -6.32 14.54
C GLU A 228 -10.95 -5.27 13.54
N LYS A 229 -10.04 -4.41 13.06
CA LYS A 229 -10.35 -3.41 12.03
C LYS A 229 -10.78 -4.04 10.71
N VAL A 230 -10.13 -5.10 10.27
CA VAL A 230 -10.50 -5.83 9.05
C VAL A 230 -11.89 -6.44 9.21
N THR A 231 -12.17 -7.11 10.33
CA THR A 231 -13.50 -7.69 10.63
C THR A 231 -14.59 -6.61 10.54
N LYS A 232 -14.39 -5.48 11.23
CA LYS A 232 -15.33 -4.35 11.19
C LYS A 232 -15.54 -3.76 9.79
N ALA A 233 -14.48 -3.66 9.01
CA ALA A 233 -14.59 -3.16 7.64
C ALA A 233 -15.35 -4.12 6.73
N ILE A 234 -15.19 -5.43 6.93
CA ILE A 234 -15.95 -6.46 6.20
C ILE A 234 -17.44 -6.38 6.56
N GLU A 235 -17.79 -6.24 7.83
CA GLU A 235 -19.18 -6.02 8.26
C GLU A 235 -19.80 -4.77 7.56
N THR A 236 -19.01 -3.71 7.45
CA THR A 236 -19.43 -2.50 6.72
C THR A 236 -19.61 -2.80 5.22
N PHE A 237 -18.68 -3.55 4.62
CA PHE A 237 -18.74 -3.94 3.22
C PHE A 237 -19.99 -4.80 2.95
N GLU A 238 -20.23 -5.81 3.77
CA GLU A 238 -21.40 -6.68 3.65
C GLU A 238 -22.71 -5.89 3.78
N THR A 239 -22.79 -5.00 4.75
CA THR A 239 -23.99 -4.19 4.98
C THR A 239 -24.36 -3.36 3.75
N PHE A 240 -23.43 -2.63 3.17
CA PHE A 240 -23.72 -1.64 2.14
C PHE A 240 -23.53 -2.14 0.70
N PHE A 241 -22.68 -3.14 0.48
CA PHE A 241 -22.34 -3.58 -0.88
C PHE A 241 -22.83 -4.98 -1.22
N ILE A 242 -23.11 -5.82 -0.22
CA ILE A 242 -23.68 -7.17 -0.43
C ILE A 242 -25.17 -7.17 -0.12
N ASN A 243 -25.56 -6.70 1.08
CA ASN A 243 -26.95 -6.73 1.53
C ASN A 243 -27.80 -5.55 1.00
N GLY A 244 -27.17 -4.62 0.29
CA GLY A 244 -27.88 -3.54 -0.42
C GLY A 244 -28.52 -2.49 0.48
N VAL A 245 -28.04 -2.32 1.72
CA VAL A 245 -28.50 -1.22 2.57
C VAL A 245 -28.12 0.11 1.90
N ASP A 246 -29.07 1.04 1.88
CA ASP A 246 -28.85 2.36 1.27
C ASP A 246 -27.64 3.07 1.90
N ILE A 247 -26.63 3.33 1.09
CA ILE A 247 -25.38 3.95 1.53
C ILE A 247 -25.59 5.39 2.05
N ASP A 248 -26.67 6.05 1.64
CA ASP A 248 -27.01 7.38 2.13
C ASP A 248 -27.56 7.37 3.56
N SER A 249 -28.01 6.21 4.05
CA SER A 249 -28.38 5.99 5.45
C SER A 249 -27.18 5.94 6.40
N TYR A 250 -25.95 5.85 5.90
CA TYR A 250 -24.76 5.78 6.74
C TYR A 250 -24.58 7.06 7.55
N CYS A 251 -24.49 6.91 8.87
CA CYS A 251 -24.20 8.00 9.81
C CYS A 251 -23.29 7.52 10.94
N ILE A 252 -22.45 8.40 11.41
CA ILE A 252 -21.61 8.19 12.59
C ILE A 252 -22.38 8.70 13.80
N LYS A 253 -22.54 7.82 14.82
CA LYS A 253 -23.16 8.21 16.09
C LYS A 253 -22.10 8.17 17.18
N GLY A 254 -22.05 9.18 18.03
CA GLY A 254 -21.10 9.27 19.13
C GLY A 254 -21.56 10.27 20.19
N ILE A 255 -20.86 10.25 21.33
CA ILE A 255 -21.03 11.24 22.42
C ILE A 255 -19.75 12.09 22.41
N LEU A 256 -19.92 13.42 22.46
CA LEU A 256 -18.83 14.39 22.54
C LEU A 256 -18.46 14.67 24.00
#